data_bba1864ea9a1c93d59ad6d4a265235ee
#
_entry.id   bba1864ea9a1c93d59ad6d4a265235ee
#
_cell.length_a   1.000
_cell.length_b   1.000
_cell.length_c   1.000
_cell.angle_alpha   90.00
_cell.angle_beta   90.00
_cell.angle_gamma   90.00
#
_symmetry.space_group_name_H-M   'P 1'
#
loop_
_entity.id
_entity.type
_entity.pdbx_description
1 polymer ?
#
loop_
_entity_poly.entity_id
_entity_poly.type
_entity_poly.pdbx_seq_one_letter_code
_entity_poly.pdbx_strand_id
1 'polypeptide(L)'
;MKAITLKDENGKEYVLEFSKNSIMHMERQGFNIDDFDKKPVLMTTMLVQGAFIKNHPNIKYDKVEKIYSSLKNKEAFLKKLVEMYNEQADELVDEGNAEWEANW
;
A
#
# COMPACT_ATOMS: atom_id res chain seq x y z
N MET A 1 -12.65 -1.63 5.83
CA MET A 1 -11.42 -1.14 5.18
C MET A 1 -10.32 -0.98 6.22
N LYS A 2 -9.14 -1.50 5.93
CA LYS A 2 -8.00 -1.44 6.85
C LYS A 2 -7.16 -0.22 6.58
N ALA A 3 -6.73 0.46 7.66
CA ALA A 3 -5.86 1.62 7.60
C ALA A 3 -4.87 1.58 8.76
N ILE A 4 -3.74 2.24 8.59
CA ILE A 4 -2.76 2.42 9.65
C ILE A 4 -2.64 3.91 9.92
N THR A 5 -2.70 4.31 11.18
CA THR A 5 -2.32 5.66 11.59
C THR A 5 -0.88 5.64 12.09
N LEU A 6 -0.03 6.43 11.46
CA LEU A 6 1.38 6.53 11.78
C LEU A 6 1.69 7.91 12.32
N LYS A 7 2.45 7.98 13.40
CA LYS A 7 3.00 9.25 13.93
C LYS A 7 4.49 9.30 13.66
N ASP A 8 4.97 10.42 13.11
CA ASP A 8 6.40 10.63 12.96
C ASP A 8 7.02 11.14 14.27
N GLU A 9 8.32 11.37 14.25
CA GLU A 9 9.06 11.83 15.44
C GLU A 9 8.58 13.18 15.97
N ASN A 10 7.95 13.99 15.12
CA ASN A 10 7.42 15.31 15.49
C ASN A 10 5.95 15.26 15.90
N GLY A 11 5.37 14.07 15.97
CA GLY A 11 3.98 13.88 16.37
C GLY A 11 2.96 14.11 15.25
N LYS A 12 3.42 14.33 14.01
CA LYS A 12 2.52 14.48 12.88
C LYS A 12 1.93 13.13 12.49
N GLU A 13 0.63 13.09 12.26
CA GLU A 13 -0.08 11.87 11.92
C GLU A 13 -0.25 11.71 10.41
N TYR A 14 -0.14 10.47 9.96
CA TYR A 14 -0.39 10.07 8.58
C TYR A 14 -1.32 8.88 8.59
N VAL A 15 -2.31 8.89 7.71
CA VAL A 15 -3.21 7.74 7.52
C VAL A 15 -2.78 7.01 6.27
N LEU A 16 -2.41 5.75 6.43
CA LEU A 16 -1.91 4.91 5.34
C LEU A 16 -3.01 3.94 4.93
N GLU A 17 -3.29 3.90 3.63
CA GLU A 17 -4.28 3.03 3.03
C GLU A 17 -3.89 2.68 1.61
N PHE A 18 -4.42 1.58 1.11
CA PHE A 18 -4.37 1.27 -0.32
C PHE A 18 -5.75 1.44 -0.92
N SER A 19 -5.80 1.86 -2.16
CA SER A 19 -7.01 1.90 -2.98
C SER A 19 -6.70 1.27 -4.32
N LYS A 20 -7.74 0.96 -5.10
CA LYS A 20 -7.54 0.47 -6.46
C LYS A 20 -6.61 1.39 -7.26
N ASN A 21 -6.84 2.71 -7.16
CA ASN A 21 -6.04 3.67 -7.91
C ASN A 21 -4.58 3.72 -7.44
N SER A 22 -4.34 3.67 -6.13
CA SER A 22 -2.97 3.67 -5.63
C SER A 22 -2.22 2.39 -6.02
N ILE A 23 -2.90 1.25 -5.98
CA ILE A 23 -2.31 -0.03 -6.40
C ILE A 23 -2.00 -0.01 -7.90
N MET A 24 -2.91 0.49 -8.73
CA MET A 24 -2.65 0.63 -10.17
C MET A 24 -1.42 1.48 -10.44
N HIS A 25 -1.28 2.58 -9.70
CA HIS A 25 -0.12 3.45 -9.82
C HIS A 25 1.17 2.68 -9.47
N MET A 26 1.15 1.92 -8.38
CA MET A 26 2.30 1.11 -7.94
C MET A 26 2.69 0.07 -9.01
N GLU A 27 1.70 -0.63 -9.54
CA GLU A 27 1.93 -1.67 -10.55
C GLU A 27 2.46 -1.11 -11.86
N ARG A 28 2.00 0.08 -12.27
CA ARG A 28 2.54 0.77 -13.45
C ARG A 28 4.02 1.11 -13.30
N GLN A 29 4.49 1.27 -12.07
CA GLN A 29 5.89 1.55 -11.78
C GLN A 29 6.73 0.29 -11.59
N GLY A 30 6.10 -0.89 -11.69
CA GLY A 30 6.82 -2.15 -11.61
C GLY A 30 6.64 -2.91 -10.30
N PHE A 31 5.73 -2.46 -9.41
CA PHE A 31 5.45 -3.20 -8.19
C PHE A 31 4.75 -4.52 -8.51
N ASN A 32 5.24 -5.62 -7.91
CA ASN A 32 4.62 -6.93 -7.97
C ASN A 32 4.73 -7.58 -6.61
N ILE A 33 3.58 -7.87 -5.98
CA ILE A 33 3.54 -8.45 -4.63
C ILE A 33 4.29 -9.78 -4.54
N ASP A 34 4.41 -10.50 -5.65
CA ASP A 34 5.08 -11.81 -5.68
C ASP A 34 6.60 -11.70 -5.85
N ASP A 35 7.15 -10.49 -6.02
CA ASP A 35 8.56 -10.29 -6.30
C ASP A 35 9.42 -9.92 -5.07
N PHE A 36 8.86 -10.01 -3.86
CA PHE A 36 9.61 -9.67 -2.65
C PHE A 36 10.88 -10.50 -2.48
N ASP A 37 10.84 -11.78 -2.85
CA ASP A 37 12.00 -12.65 -2.76
C ASP A 37 13.10 -12.29 -3.77
N LYS A 38 12.70 -11.77 -4.92
CA LYS A 38 13.63 -11.43 -6.01
C LYS A 38 14.22 -10.05 -5.87
N LYS A 39 13.41 -9.09 -5.40
CA LYS A 39 13.77 -7.68 -5.31
C LYS A 39 13.31 -7.09 -3.98
N PRO A 40 13.84 -7.58 -2.84
CA PRO A 40 13.30 -7.22 -1.53
C PRO A 40 13.39 -5.73 -1.21
N VAL A 41 14.50 -5.08 -1.56
CA VAL A 41 14.68 -3.65 -1.27
C VAL A 41 13.71 -2.80 -2.10
N LEU A 42 13.63 -3.06 -3.40
CA LEU A 42 12.76 -2.29 -4.29
C LEU A 42 11.29 -2.51 -3.93
N MET A 43 10.86 -3.76 -3.73
CA MET A 43 9.46 -4.05 -3.41
C MET A 43 9.05 -3.49 -2.05
N THR A 44 9.90 -3.59 -1.04
CA THR A 44 9.63 -3.00 0.28
C THR A 44 9.48 -1.48 0.17
N THR A 45 10.41 -0.83 -0.53
CA THR A 45 10.36 0.62 -0.75
C THR A 45 9.09 1.04 -1.46
N MET A 46 8.71 0.34 -2.52
CA MET A 46 7.50 0.65 -3.28
C MET A 46 6.22 0.42 -2.47
N LEU A 47 6.19 -0.63 -1.65
CA LEU A 47 5.04 -0.91 -0.78
C LEU A 47 4.83 0.23 0.24
N VAL A 48 5.91 0.66 0.88
CA VAL A 48 5.85 1.75 1.87
C VAL A 48 5.44 3.06 1.20
N GLN A 49 6.07 3.43 0.09
CA GLN A 49 5.74 4.65 -0.66
C GLN A 49 4.27 4.61 -1.12
N GLY A 50 3.83 3.47 -1.63
CA GLY A 50 2.47 3.29 -2.14
C GLY A 50 1.39 3.47 -1.09
N ALA A 51 1.68 3.14 0.17
CA ALA A 51 0.73 3.27 1.27
C ALA A 51 0.38 4.73 1.59
N PHE A 52 1.21 5.69 1.19
CA PHE A 52 0.96 7.11 1.40
C PHE A 52 0.16 7.78 0.29
N ILE A 53 0.07 7.18 -0.89
CA ILE A 53 -0.47 7.84 -2.09
C ILE A 53 -1.91 8.30 -1.91
N LYS A 54 -2.77 7.48 -1.35
CA LYS A 54 -4.21 7.78 -1.26
C LYS A 54 -4.48 9.05 -0.46
N ASN A 55 -3.91 9.17 0.72
CA ASN A 55 -4.21 10.27 1.65
C ASN A 55 -3.15 11.38 1.66
N HIS A 56 -1.97 11.11 1.12
CA HIS A 56 -0.85 12.05 1.11
C HIS A 56 -0.18 12.07 -0.27
N PRO A 57 -0.93 12.42 -1.34
CA PRO A 57 -0.41 12.28 -2.72
C PRO A 57 0.76 13.20 -3.03
N ASN A 58 0.96 14.25 -2.26
CA ASN A 58 2.02 15.23 -2.48
C ASN A 58 3.23 15.06 -1.56
N ILE A 59 3.24 14.01 -0.73
CA ILE A 59 4.38 13.76 0.14
C ILE A 59 5.61 13.39 -0.70
N LYS A 60 6.77 13.94 -0.33
CA LYS A 60 8.00 13.67 -1.06
C LYS A 60 8.57 12.31 -0.72
N TYR A 61 9.18 11.66 -1.70
CA TYR A 61 9.84 10.37 -1.54
C TYR A 61 10.80 10.37 -0.34
N ASP A 62 11.67 11.37 -0.25
CA ASP A 62 12.66 11.46 0.84
C ASP A 62 12.00 11.54 2.22
N LYS A 63 10.86 12.22 2.30
CA LYS A 63 10.11 12.33 3.56
C LYS A 63 9.58 10.98 4.01
N VAL A 64 9.02 10.19 3.10
CA VAL A 64 8.54 8.85 3.39
C VAL A 64 9.69 7.95 3.86
N GLU A 65 10.82 7.99 3.16
CA GLU A 65 12.00 7.20 3.54
C GLU A 65 12.49 7.55 4.94
N LYS A 66 12.51 8.82 5.28
CA LYS A 66 12.91 9.29 6.60
C LYS A 66 11.95 8.80 7.68
N ILE A 67 10.64 8.88 7.43
CA ILE A 67 9.62 8.39 8.34
C ILE A 67 9.81 6.89 8.57
N TYR A 68 9.90 6.13 7.49
CA TYR A 68 10.06 4.68 7.58
C TYR A 68 11.32 4.28 8.35
N SER A 69 12.45 4.93 8.09
CA SER A 69 13.72 4.59 8.75
C SER A 69 13.67 4.79 10.27
N SER A 70 12.80 5.66 10.75
CA SER A 70 12.66 5.93 12.19
C SER A 70 11.56 5.10 12.87
N LEU A 71 10.82 4.28 12.13
CA LEU A 71 9.77 3.46 12.72
C LEU A 71 10.30 2.34 13.59
N LYS A 72 9.55 2.05 14.65
CA LYS A 72 9.72 0.85 15.47
C LYS A 72 8.91 -0.28 14.85
N ASN A 73 9.32 -1.53 15.14
CA ASN A 73 8.57 -2.72 14.70
C ASN A 73 8.31 -2.77 13.19
N LYS A 74 9.35 -2.50 12.40
CA LYS A 74 9.23 -2.45 10.94
C LYS A 74 8.68 -3.74 10.34
N GLU A 75 9.09 -4.90 10.88
CA GLU A 75 8.59 -6.19 10.38
C GLU A 75 7.07 -6.31 10.53
N ALA A 76 6.55 -5.98 11.71
CA ALA A 76 5.10 -6.01 11.95
C ALA A 76 4.37 -4.98 11.09
N PHE A 77 4.95 -3.80 10.91
CA PHE A 77 4.42 -2.76 10.05
C PHE A 77 4.29 -3.25 8.61
N LEU A 78 5.35 -3.86 8.08
CA LEU A 78 5.34 -4.39 6.71
C LEU A 78 4.31 -5.51 6.53
N LYS A 79 4.16 -6.38 7.52
CA LYS A 79 3.13 -7.43 7.47
C LYS A 79 1.73 -6.82 7.38
N LYS A 80 1.46 -5.77 8.13
CA LYS A 80 0.18 -5.07 8.07
C LYS A 80 -0.05 -4.41 6.71
N LEU A 81 0.98 -3.83 6.11
CA LEU A 81 0.87 -3.26 4.77
C LEU A 81 0.52 -4.34 3.73
N VAL A 82 1.15 -5.51 3.82
CA VAL A 82 0.85 -6.62 2.92
C VAL A 82 -0.59 -7.08 3.07
N GLU A 83 -1.09 -7.21 4.31
CA GLU A 83 -2.49 -7.55 4.56
C GLU A 83 -3.45 -6.53 3.91
N MET A 84 -3.16 -5.25 4.08
CA MET A 84 -3.97 -4.17 3.51
C MET A 84 -3.97 -4.19 1.99
N TYR A 85 -2.80 -4.43 1.40
CA TYR A 85 -2.67 -4.54 -0.05
C TYR A 85 -3.50 -5.71 -0.59
N ASN A 86 -3.36 -6.88 0.02
CA ASN A 86 -4.07 -8.08 -0.42
C ASN A 86 -5.59 -7.93 -0.25
N GLU A 87 -6.05 -7.27 0.79
CA GLU A 87 -7.48 -7.02 0.99
C GLU A 87 -8.06 -6.20 -0.17
N GLN A 88 -7.38 -5.15 -0.59
CA GLN A 88 -7.82 -4.33 -1.71
C GLN A 88 -7.80 -5.10 -3.03
N ALA A 89 -6.77 -5.92 -3.25
CA ALA A 89 -6.69 -6.74 -4.46
C ALA A 89 -7.83 -7.78 -4.50
N ASP A 90 -8.14 -8.39 -3.37
CA ASP A 90 -9.20 -9.40 -3.27
C ASP A 90 -10.59 -8.82 -3.51
N GLU A 91 -10.84 -7.57 -3.15
CA GLU A 91 -12.12 -6.90 -3.37
C GLU A 91 -12.53 -6.84 -4.85
N LEU A 92 -11.57 -6.91 -5.77
CA LEU A 92 -11.86 -6.89 -7.20
C LEU A 92 -12.63 -8.12 -7.68
N VAL A 93 -12.57 -9.21 -6.93
CA VAL A 93 -13.24 -10.47 -7.29
C VAL A 93 -14.34 -10.86 -6.29
N ASP A 94 -14.61 -10.00 -5.30
CA ASP A 94 -15.68 -10.24 -4.33
C ASP A 94 -17.05 -10.12 -5.01
N GLU A 95 -17.97 -10.99 -4.58
CA GLU A 95 -19.32 -11.01 -5.10
C GLU A 95 -20.11 -9.75 -4.72
N GLY A 96 -20.84 -9.22 -5.69
CA GLY A 96 -21.77 -8.12 -5.48
C GLY A 96 -23.20 -8.57 -5.80
N ASN A 97 -24.10 -7.59 -5.95
CA ASN A 97 -25.53 -7.86 -6.19
C ASN A 97 -25.97 -7.55 -7.62
N ALA A 98 -25.11 -6.96 -8.44
CA ALA A 98 -25.44 -6.73 -9.85
C ALA A 98 -25.29 -8.00 -10.64
N GLU A 99 -26.17 -8.20 -11.60
CA GLU A 99 -26.18 -9.39 -12.43
C GLU A 99 -25.69 -9.07 -13.85
N TRP A 100 -25.09 -10.04 -14.49
CA TRP A 100 -24.68 -9.93 -15.89
C TRP A 100 -24.97 -11.24 -16.61
N GLU A 101 -25.05 -11.15 -17.92
CA GLU A 101 -25.35 -12.30 -18.77
C GLU A 101 -24.60 -12.15 -20.08
N ALA A 102 -23.94 -13.23 -20.53
CA ALA A 102 -23.28 -13.24 -21.83
C ALA A 102 -24.30 -13.46 -22.93
N ASN A 103 -24.20 -12.69 -24.01
CA ASN A 103 -25.12 -12.75 -25.13
C ASN A 103 -24.55 -13.47 -26.36
N TRP A 104 -23.50 -14.24 -26.19
CA TRP A 104 -22.94 -15.10 -27.24
C TRP A 104 -23.11 -16.54 -26.91
#